data_4064c41829620631d83147bb7ffb4f34
#
_entry.id   4064c41829620631d83147bb7ffb4f34
#
_cell.length_a   1.000
_cell.length_b   1.000
_cell.length_c   1.000
_cell.angle_alpha   90.00
_cell.angle_beta   90.00
_cell.angle_gamma   90.00
#
_symmetry.space_group_name_H-M   'P 1'
#
loop_
_entity.id
_entity.type
_entity.pdbx_description
1 polymer ?
#
loop_
_entity_poly.entity_id
_entity_poly.type
_entity_poly.pdbx_seq_one_letter_code
_entity_poly.pdbx_strand_id
1 'polypeptide(L)'
;TVFFQPERQGKTAAMNRGMKLVDTPIVVFTDANTMVNRQAIREIVLAFEDPRVGCVAGEKRIAVQAKDNAASGGEGIYWRYESTLKALDARLYSAVGAAGELFAVRRELFAEMERDTLLDDFVLSLRIAMQGYIIAYCTEAYAIESGSADMREEEKRKVRIAAGGLQSIWRL
;
A
#
# COMPACT_ATOMS: atom_id res chain seq x y z
N THR A 1 4.55 -9.99 19.55
CA THR A 1 3.35 -9.71 20.39
C THR A 1 2.14 -9.52 19.49
N VAL A 2 1.00 -10.11 19.84
CA VAL A 2 -0.27 -9.94 19.11
C VAL A 2 -1.18 -9.04 19.94
N PHE A 3 -1.74 -8.00 19.31
CA PHE A 3 -2.69 -7.11 19.96
C PHE A 3 -4.08 -7.37 19.40
N PHE A 4 -5.02 -7.62 20.27
CA PHE A 4 -6.40 -7.95 19.95
C PHE A 4 -7.38 -6.96 20.55
N GLN A 5 -8.45 -6.65 19.82
CA GLN A 5 -9.60 -5.90 20.31
C GLN A 5 -10.89 -6.62 19.88
N PRO A 6 -11.84 -6.88 20.79
CA PRO A 6 -13.07 -7.61 20.47
C PRO A 6 -13.94 -6.91 19.43
N GLU A 7 -14.03 -5.58 19.51
CA GLU A 7 -14.86 -4.79 18.60
C GLU A 7 -14.14 -4.52 17.27
N ARG A 8 -14.80 -4.85 16.17
CA ARG A 8 -14.30 -4.56 14.82
C ARG A 8 -14.55 -3.09 14.46
N GLN A 9 -13.49 -2.31 14.36
CA GLN A 9 -13.53 -0.87 14.05
C GLN A 9 -12.90 -0.49 12.70
N GLY A 10 -12.59 -1.47 11.86
CA GLY A 10 -11.97 -1.29 10.55
C GLY A 10 -10.43 -1.21 10.57
N LYS A 11 -9.84 -1.19 9.35
CA LYS A 11 -8.39 -1.23 9.14
C LYS A 11 -7.71 0.03 9.68
N THR A 12 -8.21 1.21 9.34
CA THR A 12 -7.64 2.50 9.76
C THR A 12 -7.58 2.62 11.29
N ALA A 13 -8.65 2.23 12.00
CA ALA A 13 -8.65 2.24 13.47
C ALA A 13 -7.62 1.26 14.06
N ALA A 14 -7.42 0.10 13.43
CA ALA A 14 -6.40 -0.85 13.84
C ALA A 14 -4.98 -0.31 13.61
N MET A 15 -4.73 0.36 12.48
CA MET A 15 -3.46 1.03 12.18
C MET A 15 -3.16 2.13 13.21
N ASN A 16 -4.10 3.05 13.45
CA ASN A 16 -3.94 4.13 14.42
C ASN A 16 -3.63 3.59 15.83
N ARG A 17 -4.30 2.50 16.23
CA ARG A 17 -4.04 1.87 17.52
C ARG A 17 -2.68 1.17 17.56
N GLY A 18 -2.32 0.44 16.50
CA GLY A 18 -1.05 -0.26 16.39
C GLY A 18 0.14 0.68 16.49
N MET A 19 0.03 1.84 15.85
CA MET A 19 1.10 2.86 15.87
C MET A 19 1.41 3.43 17.26
N LYS A 20 0.45 3.40 18.18
CA LYS A 20 0.68 3.80 19.59
C LYS A 20 1.56 2.81 20.36
N LEU A 21 1.70 1.60 19.85
CA LEU A 21 2.42 0.50 20.47
C LEU A 21 3.77 0.20 19.81
N VAL A 22 4.06 0.89 18.69
CA VAL A 22 5.30 0.71 17.92
C VAL A 22 6.35 1.71 18.42
N ASP A 23 7.57 1.25 18.61
CA ASP A 23 8.75 2.04 19.01
C ASP A 23 9.88 2.03 17.96
N THR A 24 9.75 1.21 16.91
CA THR A 24 10.72 1.14 15.80
C THR A 24 10.65 2.34 14.87
N PRO A 25 11.78 2.78 14.28
CA PRO A 25 11.79 3.97 13.39
C PRO A 25 11.06 3.78 12.07
N ILE A 26 10.96 2.54 11.60
CA ILE A 26 10.26 2.17 10.34
C ILE A 26 9.13 1.21 10.68
N VAL A 27 7.98 1.42 10.07
CA VAL A 27 6.80 0.57 10.23
C VAL A 27 6.37 0.06 8.87
N VAL A 28 6.19 -1.25 8.76
CA VAL A 28 5.73 -1.92 7.53
C VAL A 28 4.28 -2.31 7.70
N PHE A 29 3.46 -1.96 6.72
CA PHE A 29 2.07 -2.35 6.61
C PHE A 29 1.91 -3.37 5.48
N THR A 30 1.12 -4.40 5.73
CA THR A 30 0.78 -5.42 4.74
C THR A 30 -0.62 -5.96 4.99
N ASP A 31 -1.31 -6.33 3.92
CA ASP A 31 -2.62 -6.96 4.03
C ASP A 31 -2.49 -8.43 4.46
N ALA A 32 -3.45 -8.92 5.24
CA ALA A 32 -3.40 -10.26 5.82
C ALA A 32 -3.53 -11.40 4.78
N ASN A 33 -4.01 -11.10 3.58
CA ASN A 33 -4.20 -12.03 2.47
C ASN A 33 -3.08 -12.02 1.43
N THR A 34 -1.98 -11.31 1.70
CA THR A 34 -0.84 -11.20 0.80
C THR A 34 0.36 -12.01 1.29
N MET A 35 1.15 -12.52 0.35
CA MET A 35 2.41 -13.21 0.64
C MET A 35 3.57 -12.30 0.25
N VAL A 36 4.33 -11.88 1.25
CA VAL A 36 5.49 -11.01 1.07
C VAL A 36 6.74 -11.83 0.77
N ASN A 37 7.58 -11.39 -0.19
CA ASN A 37 8.81 -12.10 -0.51
C ASN A 37 9.85 -12.00 0.62
N ARG A 38 10.77 -12.97 0.67
CA ARG A 38 11.73 -13.14 1.78
C ARG A 38 12.64 -11.93 2.00
N GLN A 39 12.95 -11.18 0.97
CA GLN A 39 13.88 -10.05 1.05
C GLN A 39 13.17 -8.71 1.20
N ALA A 40 11.83 -8.67 1.13
CA ALA A 40 11.06 -7.44 1.11
C ALA A 40 11.40 -6.47 2.25
N ILE A 41 11.49 -6.96 3.47
CA ILE A 41 11.80 -6.12 4.64
C ILE A 41 13.19 -5.50 4.50
N ARG A 42 14.17 -6.27 4.06
CA ARG A 42 15.53 -5.76 3.83
C ARG A 42 15.57 -4.68 2.76
N GLU A 43 14.94 -4.93 1.62
CA GLU A 43 14.92 -3.98 0.51
C GLU A 43 14.18 -2.69 0.87
N ILE A 44 13.08 -2.79 1.64
CA ILE A 44 12.37 -1.65 2.19
C ILE A 44 13.29 -0.83 3.11
N VAL A 45 14.00 -1.48 4.03
CA VAL A 45 14.89 -0.78 4.97
C VAL A 45 16.05 -0.08 4.25
N LEU A 46 16.62 -0.73 3.22
CA LEU A 46 17.66 -0.11 2.37
C LEU A 46 17.17 1.15 1.67
N ALA A 47 15.91 1.17 1.20
CA ALA A 47 15.35 2.36 0.57
C ALA A 47 15.25 3.57 1.52
N PHE A 48 15.16 3.34 2.84
CA PHE A 48 15.16 4.40 3.85
C PHE A 48 16.56 4.93 4.21
N GLU A 49 17.65 4.40 3.63
CA GLU A 49 18.97 4.99 3.76
C GLU A 49 19.04 6.39 3.15
N ASP A 50 18.21 6.69 2.13
CA ASP A 50 18.00 8.05 1.67
C ASP A 50 17.10 8.81 2.66
N PRO A 51 17.58 9.87 3.32
CA PRO A 51 16.81 10.62 4.30
C PRO A 51 15.59 11.34 3.71
N ARG A 52 15.54 11.54 2.39
CA ARG A 52 14.40 12.14 1.70
C ARG A 52 13.23 11.17 1.57
N VAL A 53 13.48 9.86 1.72
CA VAL A 53 12.42 8.84 1.64
C VAL A 53 11.62 8.82 2.94
N GLY A 54 10.36 9.21 2.86
CA GLY A 54 9.41 9.15 3.98
C GLY A 54 8.47 7.96 3.92
N CYS A 55 8.24 7.45 2.70
CA CYS A 55 7.42 6.27 2.44
C CYS A 55 8.07 5.38 1.39
N VAL A 56 7.93 4.07 1.53
CA VAL A 56 8.33 3.08 0.52
C VAL A 56 7.11 2.28 0.09
N ALA A 57 6.78 2.30 -1.18
CA ALA A 57 5.76 1.47 -1.79
C ALA A 57 6.39 0.20 -2.36
N GLY A 58 5.95 -0.96 -1.92
CA GLY A 58 6.31 -2.24 -2.51
C GLY A 58 5.52 -2.51 -3.80
N GLU A 59 5.96 -3.49 -4.57
CA GLU A 59 5.30 -3.91 -5.80
C GLU A 59 4.18 -4.92 -5.48
N LYS A 60 3.02 -4.71 -6.06
CA LYS A 60 1.96 -5.71 -6.10
C LYS A 60 2.17 -6.68 -7.25
N ARG A 61 2.11 -7.98 -6.96
CA ARG A 61 2.11 -9.05 -7.97
C ARG A 61 0.87 -9.93 -7.79
N ILE A 62 0.26 -10.31 -8.90
CA ILE A 62 -0.88 -11.22 -8.89
C ILE A 62 -0.37 -12.62 -9.16
N ALA A 63 -0.77 -13.60 -8.31
CA ALA A 63 -0.48 -14.99 -8.54
C ALA A 63 -1.21 -15.47 -9.81
N VAL A 64 -0.46 -15.86 -10.85
CA VAL A 64 -1.03 -16.46 -12.06
C VAL A 64 -1.43 -17.89 -11.72
N GLN A 65 -2.74 -18.18 -11.68
CA GLN A 65 -3.23 -19.55 -11.58
C GLN A 65 -3.32 -20.16 -12.99
N ALA A 66 -2.86 -21.39 -13.14
CA ALA A 66 -2.81 -22.12 -14.44
C ALA A 66 -4.20 -22.37 -15.08
N LYS A 67 -5.29 -21.94 -14.47
CA LYS A 67 -6.68 -22.09 -14.94
C LYS A 67 -7.34 -20.77 -15.35
N ASP A 68 -6.58 -19.67 -15.42
CA ASP A 68 -7.16 -18.37 -15.62
C ASP A 68 -7.60 -18.12 -17.06
N ASN A 69 -8.91 -17.99 -17.23
CA ASN A 69 -9.61 -17.58 -18.45
C ASN A 69 -9.23 -16.12 -18.82
N ALA A 70 -9.62 -15.68 -20.02
CA ALA A 70 -9.31 -14.39 -20.63
C ALA A 70 -9.47 -13.13 -19.73
N ALA A 71 -10.24 -13.19 -18.65
CA ALA A 71 -10.42 -12.10 -17.70
C ALA A 71 -9.17 -11.80 -16.86
N SER A 72 -8.41 -12.83 -16.46
CA SER A 72 -7.16 -12.67 -15.70
C SER A 72 -6.01 -12.14 -16.56
N GLY A 73 -6.03 -12.37 -17.87
CA GLY A 73 -5.08 -11.79 -18.82
C GLY A 73 -5.14 -10.27 -18.85
N GLY A 74 -6.34 -9.70 -18.80
CA GLY A 74 -6.56 -8.24 -18.76
C GLY A 74 -6.08 -7.60 -17.47
N GLU A 75 -6.30 -8.24 -16.33
CA GLU A 75 -5.85 -7.77 -15.01
C GLU A 75 -4.32 -7.75 -14.93
N GLY A 76 -3.64 -8.80 -15.41
CA GLY A 76 -2.18 -8.85 -15.44
C GLY A 76 -1.55 -7.76 -16.32
N ILE A 77 -2.16 -7.39 -17.45
CA ILE A 77 -1.69 -6.30 -18.31
C ILE A 77 -1.88 -4.95 -17.61
N TYR A 78 -3.02 -4.74 -16.96
CA TYR A 78 -3.29 -3.51 -16.20
C TYR A 78 -2.26 -3.29 -15.08
N TRP A 79 -1.97 -4.32 -14.29
CA TRP A 79 -0.99 -4.24 -13.20
C TRP A 79 0.44 -4.01 -13.70
N ARG A 80 0.83 -4.59 -14.84
CA ARG A 80 2.12 -4.28 -15.47
C ARG A 80 2.21 -2.83 -15.92
N TYR A 81 1.16 -2.30 -16.48
CA TYR A 81 1.08 -0.89 -16.88
C TYR A 81 1.20 0.03 -15.65
N GLU A 82 0.43 -0.23 -14.60
CA GLU A 82 0.48 0.54 -13.36
C GLU A 82 1.85 0.47 -12.67
N SER A 83 2.44 -0.71 -12.58
CA SER A 83 3.79 -0.91 -12.05
C SER A 83 4.84 -0.14 -12.86
N THR A 84 4.72 -0.14 -14.19
CA THR A 84 5.62 0.62 -15.06
C THR A 84 5.47 2.13 -14.83
N LEU A 85 4.26 2.64 -14.71
CA LEU A 85 4.02 4.06 -14.40
C LEU A 85 4.62 4.44 -13.06
N LYS A 86 4.37 3.67 -12.01
CA LYS A 86 4.96 3.92 -10.68
C LYS A 86 6.49 3.91 -10.71
N ALA A 87 7.09 3.00 -11.48
CA ALA A 87 8.54 2.95 -11.65
C ALA A 87 9.08 4.19 -12.38
N LEU A 88 8.38 4.68 -13.39
CA LEU A 88 8.74 5.89 -14.12
C LEU A 88 8.60 7.14 -13.25
N ASP A 89 7.50 7.26 -12.52
CA ASP A 89 7.26 8.36 -11.57
C ASP A 89 8.34 8.41 -10.49
N ALA A 90 8.66 7.26 -9.89
CA ALA A 90 9.71 7.14 -8.89
C ALA A 90 11.11 7.50 -9.44
N ARG A 91 11.39 7.16 -10.71
CA ARG A 91 12.63 7.56 -11.39
C ARG A 91 12.68 9.04 -11.71
N LEU A 92 11.55 9.66 -11.99
CA LEU A 92 11.46 11.10 -12.26
C LEU A 92 11.65 11.90 -10.97
N TYR A 93 10.91 11.54 -9.92
CA TYR A 93 11.00 12.20 -8.62
C TYR A 93 10.45 11.33 -7.46
N SER A 94 9.18 10.93 -7.49
CA SER A 94 8.48 10.22 -6.43
C SER A 94 7.33 9.40 -7.03
N ALA A 95 7.10 8.20 -6.54
CA ALA A 95 5.87 7.48 -6.86
C ALA A 95 4.64 8.25 -6.36
N VAL A 96 3.50 8.05 -7.03
CA VAL A 96 2.21 8.64 -6.63
C VAL A 96 1.44 7.62 -5.79
N GLY A 97 1.52 7.78 -4.48
CA GLY A 97 0.81 6.93 -3.52
C GLY A 97 1.43 5.53 -3.32
N ALA A 98 1.15 4.96 -2.18
CA ALA A 98 1.47 3.58 -1.87
C ALA A 98 0.27 2.67 -2.11
N ALA A 99 0.49 1.36 -2.18
CA ALA A 99 -0.55 0.34 -2.28
C ALA A 99 -0.61 -0.47 -0.98
N GLY A 100 -1.82 -0.77 -0.51
CA GLY A 100 -2.08 -1.37 0.80
C GLY A 100 -1.50 -2.76 1.00
N GLU A 101 -1.16 -3.45 -0.08
CA GLU A 101 -0.62 -4.80 -0.05
C GLU A 101 0.76 -4.87 0.60
N LEU A 102 1.59 -3.83 0.39
CA LEU A 102 2.91 -3.71 1.03
C LEU A 102 3.41 -2.27 0.93
N PHE A 103 3.54 -1.60 2.05
CA PHE A 103 4.21 -0.31 2.12
C PHE A 103 4.83 -0.09 3.49
N ALA A 104 5.73 0.88 3.59
CA ALA A 104 6.37 1.24 4.84
C ALA A 104 6.51 2.76 4.95
N VAL A 105 6.55 3.24 6.19
CA VAL A 105 6.72 4.67 6.49
C VAL A 105 7.71 4.88 7.62
N ARG A 106 8.34 6.05 7.69
CA ARG A 106 8.99 6.50 8.91
C ARG A 106 7.94 6.71 9.98
N ARG A 107 8.13 6.12 11.15
CA ARG A 107 7.16 6.19 12.26
C ARG A 107 6.83 7.63 12.64
N GLU A 108 7.81 8.50 12.65
CA GLU A 108 7.67 9.93 12.99
C GLU A 108 6.77 10.72 12.02
N LEU A 109 6.59 10.23 10.78
CA LEU A 109 5.76 10.85 9.76
C LEU A 109 4.33 10.31 9.75
N PHE A 110 4.05 9.31 10.59
CA PHE A 110 2.69 8.78 10.70
C PHE A 110 1.79 9.78 11.44
N ALA A 111 0.72 10.19 10.78
CA ALA A 111 -0.37 10.94 11.41
C ALA A 111 -1.62 10.05 11.51
N GLU A 112 -2.32 10.15 12.65
CA GLU A 112 -3.61 9.45 12.80
C GLU A 112 -4.56 9.86 11.68
N MET A 113 -5.20 8.85 11.10
CA MET A 113 -6.16 9.02 10.01
C MET A 113 -7.59 8.96 10.55
N GLU A 114 -8.48 9.62 9.86
CA GLU A 114 -9.92 9.59 10.13
C GLU A 114 -10.44 8.15 9.96
N ARG A 115 -11.32 7.68 10.85
CA ARG A 115 -11.80 6.28 10.87
C ARG A 115 -12.52 5.84 9.60
N ASP A 116 -13.13 6.80 8.90
CA ASP A 116 -13.86 6.59 7.64
C ASP A 116 -12.99 6.77 6.39
N THR A 117 -11.65 6.82 6.54
CA THR A 117 -10.71 6.84 5.43
C THR A 117 -10.82 5.54 4.63
N LEU A 118 -11.16 5.67 3.34
CA LEU A 118 -11.38 4.53 2.43
C LEU A 118 -10.09 3.96 1.85
N LEU A 119 -9.10 4.83 1.61
CA LEU A 119 -7.78 4.48 1.05
C LEU A 119 -6.69 4.96 2.03
N ASP A 120 -6.47 4.18 3.07
CA ASP A 120 -5.54 4.48 4.16
C ASP A 120 -4.08 4.60 3.69
N ASP A 121 -3.66 3.71 2.83
CA ASP A 121 -2.34 3.66 2.20
C ASP A 121 -2.06 4.90 1.34
N PHE A 122 -3.03 5.25 0.50
CA PHE A 122 -2.94 6.38 -0.41
C PHE A 122 -2.92 7.71 0.36
N VAL A 123 -3.85 7.91 1.29
CA VAL A 123 -3.93 9.15 2.10
C VAL A 123 -2.67 9.32 2.94
N LEU A 124 -2.20 8.26 3.61
CA LEU A 124 -1.00 8.34 4.45
C LEU A 124 0.23 8.68 3.63
N SER A 125 0.45 8.01 2.52
CA SER A 125 1.61 8.27 1.66
C SER A 125 1.60 9.67 1.04
N LEU A 126 0.43 10.17 0.63
CA LEU A 126 0.32 11.55 0.13
C LEU A 126 0.53 12.59 1.22
N ARG A 127 0.02 12.39 2.45
CA ARG A 127 0.31 13.28 3.59
C ARG A 127 1.81 13.37 3.88
N ILE A 128 2.55 12.28 3.70
CA ILE A 128 4.01 12.25 3.82
C ILE A 128 4.66 13.03 2.67
N ALA A 129 4.21 12.84 1.44
CA ALA A 129 4.71 13.57 0.28
C ALA A 129 4.47 15.09 0.39
N MET A 130 3.32 15.50 0.92
CA MET A 130 3.00 16.92 1.18
C MET A 130 3.93 17.58 2.21
N GLN A 131 4.60 16.80 3.05
CA GLN A 131 5.65 17.29 3.96
C GLN A 131 7.02 17.42 3.29
N GLY A 132 7.12 17.17 1.98
CA GLY A 132 8.34 17.29 1.21
C GLY A 132 9.18 16.01 1.13
N TYR A 133 8.69 14.88 1.65
CA TYR A 133 9.34 13.59 1.50
C TYR A 133 8.96 12.92 0.19
N ILE A 134 9.81 12.03 -0.30
CA ILE A 134 9.52 11.21 -1.47
C ILE A 134 8.94 9.84 -1.08
N ILE A 135 8.11 9.32 -1.96
CA ILE A 135 7.63 7.94 -1.92
C ILE A 135 8.51 7.13 -2.87
N ALA A 136 9.40 6.31 -2.31
CA ALA A 136 10.22 5.40 -3.11
C ALA A 136 9.40 4.20 -3.58
N TYR A 137 9.59 3.76 -4.81
CA TYR A 137 9.01 2.52 -5.32
C TYR A 137 10.06 1.42 -5.37
N CYS A 138 9.85 0.36 -4.60
CA CYS A 138 10.79 -0.75 -4.45
C CYS A 138 10.23 -2.01 -5.11
N THR A 139 10.68 -2.32 -6.32
CA THR A 139 10.25 -3.49 -7.11
C THR A 139 10.80 -4.80 -6.56
N GLU A 140 11.88 -4.76 -5.80
CA GLU A 140 12.51 -5.90 -5.13
C GLU A 140 11.73 -6.34 -3.89
N ALA A 141 10.96 -5.44 -3.29
CA ALA A 141 10.02 -5.71 -2.21
C ALA A 141 8.61 -5.88 -2.81
N TYR A 142 8.12 -7.10 -2.88
CA TYR A 142 6.81 -7.34 -3.48
C TYR A 142 5.91 -8.22 -2.62
N ALA A 143 4.61 -7.97 -2.77
CA ALA A 143 3.52 -8.75 -2.19
C ALA A 143 2.74 -9.48 -3.30
N ILE A 144 2.50 -10.77 -3.11
CA ILE A 144 1.72 -11.61 -4.02
C ILE A 144 0.32 -11.74 -3.45
N GLU A 145 -0.68 -11.35 -4.24
CA GLU A 145 -2.09 -11.51 -3.91
C GLU A 145 -2.72 -12.54 -4.86
N SER A 146 -3.63 -13.36 -4.35
CA SER A 146 -4.47 -14.20 -5.20
C SER A 146 -5.47 -13.34 -5.95
N GLY A 147 -5.60 -13.52 -7.25
CA GLY A 147 -6.58 -12.80 -8.06
C GLY A 147 -8.00 -12.96 -7.51
N SER A 148 -8.83 -11.95 -7.69
CA SER A 148 -10.23 -11.95 -7.23
C SER A 148 -11.01 -13.05 -7.97
N ALA A 149 -11.63 -13.95 -7.22
CA ALA A 149 -12.40 -15.06 -7.79
C ALA A 149 -13.81 -14.67 -8.25
N ASP A 150 -14.32 -13.50 -7.81
CA ASP A 150 -15.68 -13.03 -8.06
C ASP A 150 -15.71 -11.62 -8.64
N MET A 151 -16.36 -11.47 -9.81
CA MET A 151 -16.57 -10.20 -10.49
C MET A 151 -17.34 -9.17 -9.64
N ARG A 152 -18.25 -9.62 -8.76
CA ARG A 152 -19.00 -8.72 -7.88
C ARG A 152 -18.13 -8.13 -6.78
N GLU A 153 -17.22 -8.90 -6.24
CA GLU A 153 -16.26 -8.39 -5.25
C GLU A 153 -15.28 -7.38 -5.90
N GLU A 154 -14.87 -7.64 -7.13
CA GLU A 154 -14.02 -6.71 -7.88
C GLU A 154 -14.76 -5.40 -8.21
N GLU A 155 -16.02 -5.45 -8.55
CA GLU A 155 -16.86 -4.25 -8.77
C GLU A 155 -16.95 -3.41 -7.48
N LYS A 156 -17.28 -4.03 -6.35
CA LYS A 156 -17.32 -3.35 -5.05
C LYS A 156 -15.99 -2.71 -4.69
N ARG A 157 -14.89 -3.41 -4.97
CA ARG A 157 -13.53 -2.90 -4.75
C ARG A 157 -13.27 -1.66 -5.61
N LYS A 158 -13.60 -1.69 -6.91
CA LYS A 158 -13.42 -0.55 -7.82
C LYS A 158 -14.26 0.66 -7.40
N VAL A 159 -15.51 0.45 -7.00
CA VAL A 159 -16.37 1.51 -6.46
C VAL A 159 -15.76 2.12 -5.20
N ARG A 160 -15.25 1.30 -4.27
CA ARG A 160 -14.57 1.79 -3.07
C ARG A 160 -13.31 2.59 -3.42
N ILE A 161 -12.51 2.13 -4.38
CA ILE A 161 -11.30 2.84 -4.81
C ILE A 161 -11.66 4.19 -5.43
N ALA A 162 -12.66 4.25 -6.30
CA ALA A 162 -13.12 5.50 -6.90
C ALA A 162 -13.65 6.49 -5.85
N ALA A 163 -14.49 6.02 -4.93
CA ALA A 163 -15.01 6.83 -3.83
C ALA A 163 -13.89 7.32 -2.91
N GLY A 164 -12.93 6.46 -2.61
CA GLY A 164 -11.75 6.81 -1.79
C GLY A 164 -10.83 7.82 -2.47
N GLY A 165 -10.66 7.73 -3.79
CA GLY A 165 -9.93 8.72 -4.57
C GLY A 165 -10.57 10.11 -4.49
N LEU A 166 -11.89 10.20 -4.68
CA LEU A 166 -12.64 11.46 -4.51
C LEU A 166 -12.56 11.99 -3.07
N GLN A 167 -12.70 11.10 -2.07
CA GLN A 167 -12.54 11.46 -0.67
C GLN A 167 -11.14 12.03 -0.39
N SER A 168 -10.11 11.45 -0.96
CA SER A 168 -8.72 11.89 -0.78
C SER A 168 -8.48 13.28 -1.38
N ILE A 169 -9.00 13.55 -2.59
CA ILE A 169 -8.92 14.87 -3.23
C ILE A 169 -9.58 15.96 -2.37
N TRP A 170 -10.68 15.61 -1.69
CA TRP A 170 -11.39 16.57 -0.84
C TRP A 170 -10.70 16.83 0.50
N ARG A 171 -9.92 15.85 1.01
CA ARG A 171 -9.29 15.88 2.34
C ARG A 171 -7.83 16.29 2.36
N LEU A 172 -7.16 16.27 1.22
CA LEU A 172 -5.76 16.65 1.04
C LEU A 172 -5.64 17.98 0.33
#